data_dc0e633929ece537aa7a8d19abf8143b
#
_entry.id   dc0e633929ece537aa7a8d19abf8143b
#
_cell.length_a   1.000
_cell.length_b   1.000
_cell.length_c   1.000
_cell.angle_alpha   90.00
_cell.angle_beta   90.00
_cell.angle_gamma   90.00
#
_symmetry.space_group_name_H-M   'P 1'
#
loop_
_entity.id
_entity.type
_entity.pdbx_description
1 polymer ?
#
loop_
_entity_poly.entity_id
_entity_poly.type
_entity_poly.pdbx_seq_one_letter_code
_entity_poly.pdbx_strand_id
1 'polypeptide(L)'
;MLTVIIPTFNCERTLVPTLAMLVQGAMSGLVREVVVADGGSSDATIAIADNAGCTLAPPAGAAAALGARLKTAAAAARTSWLLFLRPGTVLEVTWLDEVALFIDEAERSTARTAAVFTKQASLREPYPGVVLSLIAFVLSRRAHPDQGLLIGRALYDEVGGHSATAADPEAQLLARLGRRRIVVLRSGARR
;
A
#
# COMPACT_ATOMS: atom_id res chain seq x y z
N MET A 1 -4.62 -0.31 14.97
CA MET A 1 -4.62 -1.56 14.16
C MET A 1 -4.98 -1.26 12.72
N LEU A 2 -4.33 -1.95 11.77
CA LEU A 2 -4.54 -1.75 10.34
C LEU A 2 -4.81 -3.06 9.58
N THR A 3 -5.49 -2.93 8.43
CA THR A 3 -5.61 -3.97 7.41
C THR A 3 -4.65 -3.66 6.28
N VAL A 4 -3.83 -4.63 5.89
CA VAL A 4 -2.99 -4.54 4.68
C VAL A 4 -3.78 -5.08 3.49
N ILE A 5 -3.82 -4.33 2.40
CA ILE A 5 -4.52 -4.72 1.17
C ILE A 5 -3.49 -4.86 0.04
N ILE A 6 -3.43 -6.04 -0.55
CA ILE A 6 -2.47 -6.38 -1.59
C ILE A 6 -3.23 -6.78 -2.86
N PRO A 7 -3.19 -5.99 -3.94
CA PRO A 7 -3.70 -6.42 -5.23
C PRO A 7 -2.78 -7.47 -5.86
N THR A 8 -3.33 -8.59 -6.29
CA THR A 8 -2.56 -9.68 -6.88
C THR A 8 -3.07 -10.05 -8.27
N PHE A 9 -2.16 -10.49 -9.12
CA PHE A 9 -2.43 -11.16 -10.39
C PHE A 9 -1.16 -11.86 -10.87
N ASN A 10 -1.13 -13.20 -10.82
CA ASN A 10 0.01 -14.04 -11.22
C ASN A 10 1.35 -13.53 -10.64
N CYS A 11 1.44 -13.45 -9.32
CA CYS A 11 2.57 -12.82 -8.64
C CYS A 11 3.18 -13.71 -7.54
N GLU A 12 3.10 -15.04 -7.70
CA GLU A 12 3.60 -16.04 -6.73
C GLU A 12 4.99 -15.73 -6.15
N ARG A 13 5.94 -15.33 -7.02
CA ARG A 13 7.32 -15.06 -6.62
C ARG A 13 7.49 -13.74 -5.85
N THR A 14 6.71 -12.74 -6.18
CA THR A 14 6.83 -11.40 -5.60
C THR A 14 5.95 -11.24 -4.36
N LEU A 15 4.91 -12.05 -4.20
CA LEU A 15 4.03 -12.00 -3.03
C LEU A 15 4.74 -12.48 -1.76
N VAL A 16 5.55 -13.53 -1.84
CA VAL A 16 6.23 -14.15 -0.69
C VAL A 16 7.06 -13.15 0.13
N PRO A 17 8.01 -12.36 -0.45
CA PRO A 17 8.78 -11.42 0.34
C PRO A 17 7.93 -10.32 0.99
N THR A 18 6.84 -9.90 0.36
CA THR A 18 5.89 -8.94 0.95
C THR A 18 5.18 -9.53 2.16
N LEU A 19 4.69 -10.77 2.07
CA LEU A 19 4.03 -11.45 3.19
C LEU A 19 5.01 -11.73 4.34
N ALA A 20 6.22 -12.18 4.03
CA ALA A 20 7.26 -12.45 5.04
C ALA A 20 7.58 -11.22 5.88
N MET A 21 7.66 -10.03 5.26
CA MET A 21 7.88 -8.76 5.95
C MET A 21 6.71 -8.40 6.88
N LEU A 22 5.48 -8.75 6.53
CA LEU A 22 4.29 -8.45 7.33
C LEU A 22 4.13 -9.32 8.58
N VAL A 23 4.85 -10.45 8.69
CA VAL A 23 4.77 -11.37 9.85
C VAL A 23 5.03 -10.64 11.16
N GLN A 24 6.07 -9.79 11.22
CA GLN A 24 6.37 -9.02 12.43
C GLN A 24 5.24 -8.07 12.82
N GLY A 25 4.58 -7.47 11.82
CA GLY A 25 3.41 -6.60 12.04
C GLY A 25 2.20 -7.35 12.58
N ALA A 26 2.00 -8.60 12.15
CA ALA A 26 0.97 -9.47 12.68
C ALA A 26 1.29 -9.92 14.13
N MET A 27 2.56 -10.27 14.40
CA MET A 27 3.01 -10.65 15.74
C MET A 27 2.91 -9.50 16.75
N SER A 28 3.19 -8.27 16.34
CA SER A 28 3.05 -7.09 17.20
C SER A 28 1.59 -6.66 17.41
N GLY A 29 0.64 -7.23 16.68
CA GLY A 29 -0.77 -6.85 16.70
C GLY A 29 -1.09 -5.54 15.97
N LEU A 30 -0.11 -4.90 15.31
CA LEU A 30 -0.34 -3.70 14.49
C LEU A 30 -1.13 -4.08 13.23
N VAL A 31 -0.71 -5.14 12.52
CA VAL A 31 -1.42 -5.70 11.37
C VAL A 31 -2.47 -6.69 11.88
N ARG A 32 -3.75 -6.35 11.74
CA ARG A 32 -4.86 -7.19 12.16
C ARG A 32 -5.19 -8.28 11.14
N GLU A 33 -5.12 -7.93 9.88
CA GLU A 33 -5.41 -8.83 8.76
C GLU A 33 -4.68 -8.40 7.50
N VAL A 34 -4.44 -9.34 6.60
CA VAL A 34 -3.94 -9.10 5.25
C VAL A 34 -5.03 -9.56 4.29
N VAL A 35 -5.52 -8.63 3.47
CA VAL A 35 -6.56 -8.89 2.47
C VAL A 35 -5.92 -8.90 1.09
N VAL A 36 -6.08 -10.01 0.38
CA VAL A 36 -5.59 -10.17 -1.00
C VAL A 36 -6.74 -9.89 -1.96
N ALA A 37 -6.56 -8.87 -2.81
CA ALA A 37 -7.50 -8.45 -3.85
C ALA A 37 -7.09 -9.06 -5.21
N ASP A 38 -7.35 -10.36 -5.37
CA ASP A 38 -6.88 -11.12 -6.53
C ASP A 38 -7.63 -10.79 -7.83
N GLY A 39 -6.90 -10.80 -8.93
CA GLY A 39 -7.40 -10.48 -10.28
C GLY A 39 -7.73 -11.70 -11.12
N GLY A 40 -7.81 -12.89 -10.53
CA GLY A 40 -8.01 -14.16 -11.24
C GLY A 40 -6.68 -14.83 -11.57
N SER A 41 -5.79 -14.94 -10.59
CA SER A 41 -4.51 -15.63 -10.73
C SER A 41 -4.70 -17.10 -11.07
N SER A 42 -3.86 -17.59 -11.98
CA SER A 42 -3.80 -18.99 -12.40
C SER A 42 -2.54 -19.73 -11.92
N ASP A 43 -1.60 -19.00 -11.33
CA ASP A 43 -0.38 -19.53 -10.69
C ASP A 43 -0.62 -19.85 -9.20
N ALA A 44 0.43 -20.08 -8.43
CA ALA A 44 0.34 -20.42 -6.99
C ALA A 44 0.00 -19.22 -6.09
N THR A 45 -0.31 -18.02 -6.64
CA THR A 45 -0.58 -16.79 -5.86
C THR A 45 -1.65 -17.01 -4.78
N ILE A 46 -2.78 -17.61 -5.14
CA ILE A 46 -3.90 -17.83 -4.21
C ILE A 46 -3.51 -18.84 -3.13
N ALA A 47 -2.84 -19.95 -3.51
CA ALA A 47 -2.39 -20.96 -2.56
C ALA A 47 -1.37 -20.39 -1.55
N ILE A 48 -0.46 -19.50 -2.00
CA ILE A 48 0.49 -18.82 -1.12
C ILE A 48 -0.24 -17.89 -0.14
N ALA A 49 -1.23 -17.14 -0.61
CA ALA A 49 -2.01 -16.23 0.23
C ALA A 49 -2.80 -17.02 1.31
N ASP A 50 -3.43 -18.11 0.95
CA ASP A 50 -4.20 -18.99 1.86
C ASP A 50 -3.29 -19.62 2.91
N ASN A 51 -2.15 -20.19 2.50
CA ASN A 51 -1.16 -20.77 3.42
C ASN A 51 -0.56 -19.75 4.39
N ALA A 52 -0.49 -18.48 3.99
CA ALA A 52 -0.03 -17.39 4.84
C ALA A 52 -1.13 -16.81 5.76
N GLY A 53 -2.35 -17.38 5.72
CA GLY A 53 -3.48 -16.91 6.53
C GLY A 53 -4.08 -15.58 6.06
N CYS A 54 -3.90 -15.22 4.80
CA CYS A 54 -4.52 -14.03 4.22
C CYS A 54 -6.01 -14.26 3.96
N THR A 55 -6.80 -13.20 4.04
CA THR A 55 -8.19 -13.21 3.64
C THR A 55 -8.29 -12.83 2.15
N LEU A 56 -8.99 -13.65 1.36
CA LEU A 56 -9.31 -13.24 -0.02
C LEU A 56 -10.46 -12.22 0.00
N ALA A 57 -10.27 -11.11 -0.69
CA ALA A 57 -11.33 -10.12 -0.86
C ALA A 57 -12.53 -10.74 -1.61
N PRO A 58 -13.78 -10.30 -1.30
CA PRO A 58 -14.92 -10.69 -2.10
C PRO A 58 -14.70 -10.36 -3.58
N PRO A 59 -15.19 -11.21 -4.50
CA PRO A 59 -15.04 -10.95 -5.93
C PRO A 59 -15.72 -9.63 -6.30
N ALA A 60 -14.99 -8.75 -6.98
CA ALA A 60 -15.52 -7.47 -7.48
C ALA A 60 -16.25 -7.60 -8.83
N GLY A 61 -16.50 -8.84 -9.28
CA GLY A 61 -17.06 -9.19 -10.58
C GLY A 61 -16.03 -9.87 -11.49
N ALA A 62 -16.50 -10.56 -12.52
CA ALA A 62 -15.63 -11.20 -13.50
C ALA A 62 -14.78 -10.13 -14.22
N ALA A 63 -13.47 -10.35 -14.29
CA ALA A 63 -12.50 -9.43 -14.89
C ALA A 63 -12.54 -7.98 -14.35
N ALA A 64 -12.86 -7.82 -13.06
CA ALA A 64 -12.94 -6.51 -12.45
C ALA A 64 -11.60 -5.75 -12.51
N ALA A 65 -11.66 -4.47 -12.89
CA ALA A 65 -10.51 -3.59 -12.92
C ALA A 65 -9.86 -3.45 -11.52
N LEU A 66 -8.56 -3.15 -11.48
CA LEU A 66 -7.78 -3.00 -10.25
C LEU A 66 -8.47 -2.11 -9.20
N GLY A 67 -9.01 -0.96 -9.62
CA GLY A 67 -9.66 -0.03 -8.70
C GLY A 67 -10.93 -0.60 -8.05
N ALA A 68 -11.71 -1.38 -8.79
CA ALA A 68 -12.90 -2.06 -8.24
C ALA A 68 -12.48 -3.10 -7.19
N ARG A 69 -11.47 -3.91 -7.47
CA ARG A 69 -10.94 -4.90 -6.53
C ARG A 69 -10.41 -4.26 -5.25
N LEU A 70 -9.60 -3.20 -5.37
CA LEU A 70 -9.08 -2.45 -4.22
C LEU A 70 -10.21 -1.81 -3.40
N LYS A 71 -11.23 -1.25 -4.06
CA LYS A 71 -12.39 -0.66 -3.40
C LYS A 71 -13.20 -1.71 -2.63
N THR A 72 -13.44 -2.88 -3.24
CA THR A 72 -14.14 -3.99 -2.57
C THR A 72 -13.34 -4.53 -1.39
N ALA A 73 -12.03 -4.71 -1.53
CA ALA A 73 -11.15 -5.12 -0.44
C ALA A 73 -11.16 -4.11 0.72
N ALA A 74 -11.09 -2.80 0.41
CA ALA A 74 -11.17 -1.75 1.40
C ALA A 74 -12.54 -1.76 2.14
N ALA A 75 -13.63 -1.99 1.43
CA ALA A 75 -14.96 -2.09 2.04
C ALA A 75 -15.10 -3.31 2.98
N ALA A 76 -14.45 -4.43 2.65
CA ALA A 76 -14.47 -5.63 3.47
C ALA A 76 -13.56 -5.55 4.71
N ALA A 77 -12.53 -4.71 4.69
CA ALA A 77 -11.61 -4.53 5.81
C ALA A 77 -12.31 -4.02 7.07
N ARG A 78 -11.91 -4.50 8.25
CA ARG A 78 -12.61 -4.23 9.53
C ARG A 78 -11.90 -3.21 10.43
N THR A 79 -10.75 -2.72 10.01
CA THR A 79 -9.94 -1.78 10.80
C THR A 79 -10.17 -0.33 10.37
N SER A 80 -9.79 0.61 11.24
CA SER A 80 -9.85 2.05 10.98
C SER A 80 -8.74 2.56 10.06
N TRP A 81 -7.67 1.76 9.88
CA TRP A 81 -6.53 2.10 9.04
C TRP A 81 -6.33 1.06 7.94
N LEU A 82 -5.98 1.52 6.75
CA LEU A 82 -5.72 0.73 5.55
C LEU A 82 -4.29 0.99 5.06
N LEU A 83 -3.55 -0.08 4.78
CA LEU A 83 -2.24 -0.01 4.15
C LEU A 83 -2.30 -0.74 2.80
N PHE A 84 -2.24 0.00 1.70
CA PHE A 84 -2.16 -0.56 0.36
C PHE A 84 -0.71 -0.82 -0.01
N LEU A 85 -0.37 -2.05 -0.36
CA LEU A 85 0.97 -2.46 -0.80
C LEU A 85 0.86 -3.26 -2.09
N ARG A 86 1.76 -3.01 -3.03
CA ARG A 86 1.91 -3.85 -4.22
C ARG A 86 2.75 -5.09 -3.93
N PRO A 87 2.49 -6.26 -4.57
CA PRO A 87 3.35 -7.44 -4.47
C PRO A 87 4.80 -7.09 -4.85
N GLY A 88 5.74 -7.61 -4.10
CA GLY A 88 7.17 -7.29 -4.25
C GLY A 88 7.64 -6.10 -3.41
N THR A 89 6.72 -5.33 -2.82
CA THR A 89 7.12 -4.26 -1.89
C THR A 89 7.64 -4.86 -0.59
N VAL A 90 8.86 -4.48 -0.22
CA VAL A 90 9.49 -4.81 1.06
C VAL A 90 9.83 -3.50 1.77
N LEU A 91 9.30 -3.33 2.97
CA LEU A 91 9.56 -2.18 3.84
C LEU A 91 10.78 -2.42 4.71
N GLU A 92 11.48 -1.36 5.10
CA GLU A 92 12.58 -1.42 6.06
C GLU A 92 12.09 -1.85 7.44
N VAL A 93 12.98 -2.39 8.28
CA VAL A 93 12.65 -2.94 9.61
C VAL A 93 11.94 -1.92 10.52
N THR A 94 12.25 -0.65 10.37
CA THR A 94 11.69 0.46 11.16
C THR A 94 10.24 0.83 10.82
N TRP A 95 9.65 0.20 9.79
CA TRP A 95 8.32 0.57 9.32
C TRP A 95 7.21 0.42 10.37
N LEU A 96 7.34 -0.56 11.26
CA LEU A 96 6.34 -0.83 12.31
C LEU A 96 6.22 0.34 13.27
N ASP A 97 7.36 0.79 13.79
CA ASP A 97 7.42 1.88 14.77
C ASP A 97 6.93 3.19 14.15
N GLU A 98 7.35 3.48 12.92
CA GLU A 98 6.93 4.70 12.23
C GLU A 98 5.43 4.70 11.88
N VAL A 99 4.88 3.57 11.46
CA VAL A 99 3.44 3.44 11.19
C VAL A 99 2.64 3.57 12.49
N ALA A 100 3.09 2.95 13.59
CA ALA A 100 2.44 3.07 14.89
C ALA A 100 2.43 4.52 15.38
N LEU A 101 3.57 5.21 15.32
CA LEU A 101 3.70 6.62 15.70
C LEU A 101 2.83 7.52 14.81
N PHE A 102 2.82 7.29 13.50
CA PHE A 102 1.99 8.07 12.57
C PHE A 102 0.50 7.90 12.88
N ILE A 103 0.05 6.67 13.13
CA ILE A 103 -1.36 6.38 13.49
C ILE A 103 -1.72 7.11 14.78
N ASP A 104 -0.90 6.99 15.80
CA ASP A 104 -1.11 7.64 17.10
C ASP A 104 -1.18 9.18 16.99
N GLU A 105 -0.33 9.79 16.17
CA GLU A 105 -0.33 11.23 15.94
C GLU A 105 -1.56 11.67 15.14
N ALA A 106 -1.90 10.91 14.09
CA ALA A 106 -3.07 11.19 13.27
C ALA A 106 -4.39 11.05 14.03
N GLU A 107 -4.48 10.11 14.98
CA GLU A 107 -5.67 9.94 15.84
C GLU A 107 -5.83 11.06 16.88
N ARG A 108 -4.71 11.64 17.34
CA ARG A 108 -4.73 12.81 18.23
C ARG A 108 -4.96 14.14 17.50
N SER A 109 -4.66 14.18 16.22
CA SER A 109 -4.79 15.39 15.39
C SER A 109 -6.18 15.49 14.78
N THR A 110 -6.65 16.70 14.59
CA THR A 110 -7.84 16.97 13.75
C THR A 110 -7.53 16.93 12.25
N ALA A 111 -6.23 16.96 11.88
CA ALA A 111 -5.80 16.92 10.49
C ALA A 111 -5.90 15.49 9.94
N ARG A 112 -6.71 15.32 8.90
CA ARG A 112 -6.85 14.04 8.19
C ARG A 112 -5.73 13.91 7.17
N THR A 113 -4.69 13.14 7.53
CA THR A 113 -3.51 12.90 6.68
C THR A 113 -3.39 11.42 6.34
N ALA A 114 -2.73 11.14 5.24
CA ALA A 114 -2.28 9.81 4.82
C ALA A 114 -0.75 9.79 4.81
N ALA A 115 -0.14 8.63 4.78
CA ALA A 115 1.30 8.50 4.66
C ALA A 115 1.72 7.59 3.51
N VAL A 116 2.90 7.85 2.96
CA VAL A 116 3.60 6.97 2.02
C VAL A 116 5.02 6.75 2.53
N PHE A 117 5.61 5.59 2.21
CA PHE A 117 7.00 5.31 2.55
C PHE A 117 7.97 6.03 1.62
N THR A 118 9.20 6.24 2.05
CA THR A 118 10.25 6.77 1.18
C THR A 118 10.56 5.76 0.07
N LYS A 119 10.60 6.20 -1.19
CA LYS A 119 11.02 5.34 -2.30
C LYS A 119 12.53 5.09 -2.21
N GLN A 120 12.94 3.85 -2.00
CA GLN A 120 14.34 3.47 -2.15
C GLN A 120 14.65 3.22 -3.63
N ALA A 121 15.76 3.80 -4.11
CA ALA A 121 16.26 3.51 -5.44
C ALA A 121 16.66 2.03 -5.50
N SER A 122 16.15 1.29 -6.49
CA SER A 122 16.65 -0.03 -6.79
C SER A 122 18.12 0.09 -7.22
N LEU A 123 19.00 -0.76 -6.69
CA LEU A 123 20.45 -0.81 -7.03
C LEU A 123 20.74 -1.03 -8.54
N ARG A 124 19.69 -1.12 -9.37
CA ARG A 124 19.78 -1.32 -10.83
C ARG A 124 19.70 -0.03 -11.66
N GLU A 125 19.45 1.13 -11.07
CA GLU A 125 19.45 2.37 -11.85
C GLU A 125 20.86 2.97 -11.88
N PRO A 126 21.43 3.26 -13.08
CA PRO A 126 22.72 3.94 -13.18
C PRO A 126 22.57 5.34 -12.55
N TYR A 127 23.57 5.77 -11.78
CA TYR A 127 23.63 7.07 -11.12
C TYR A 127 23.35 8.20 -12.12
N PRO A 128 22.25 8.96 -11.96
CA PRO A 128 22.03 10.15 -12.77
C PRO A 128 23.04 11.22 -12.34
N GLY A 129 23.55 12.00 -13.29
CA GLY A 129 24.44 13.13 -13.00
C GLY A 129 23.81 14.14 -12.03
N VAL A 130 24.63 14.94 -11.35
CA VAL A 130 24.25 15.84 -10.23
C VAL A 130 23.00 16.71 -10.54
N VAL A 131 22.83 17.19 -11.77
CA VAL A 131 21.67 18.00 -12.19
C VAL A 131 20.38 17.16 -12.27
N LEU A 132 20.47 15.92 -12.77
CA LEU A 132 19.35 14.98 -12.78
C LEU A 132 18.98 14.53 -11.35
N SER A 133 19.94 14.45 -10.43
CA SER A 133 19.69 14.14 -9.01
C SER A 133 18.86 15.22 -8.31
N LEU A 134 19.09 16.50 -8.62
CA LEU A 134 18.28 17.60 -8.08
C LEU A 134 16.85 17.60 -8.64
N ILE A 135 16.69 17.34 -9.92
CA ILE A 135 15.36 17.21 -10.55
C ILE A 135 14.65 15.96 -10.04
N ALA A 136 15.35 14.84 -9.92
CA ALA A 136 14.83 13.59 -9.33
C ALA A 136 14.44 13.79 -7.85
N PHE A 137 15.22 14.56 -7.06
CA PHE A 137 14.89 14.90 -5.67
C PHE A 137 13.62 15.75 -5.56
N VAL A 138 13.41 16.71 -6.46
CA VAL A 138 12.19 17.54 -6.51
C VAL A 138 10.98 16.73 -7.02
N LEU A 139 11.20 15.81 -7.97
CA LEU A 139 10.16 14.92 -8.52
C LEU A 139 9.86 13.73 -7.59
N SER A 140 10.83 13.23 -6.82
CA SER A 140 10.65 12.14 -5.85
C SER A 140 9.76 12.53 -4.64
N ARG A 141 9.46 13.83 -4.48
CA ARG A 141 8.44 14.32 -3.55
C ARG A 141 7.00 14.07 -4.02
N ARG A 142 6.78 13.51 -5.21
CA ARG A 142 5.45 13.04 -5.61
C ARG A 142 5.25 11.63 -5.07
N ALA A 143 4.21 11.46 -4.26
CA ALA A 143 3.79 10.13 -3.84
C ALA A 143 3.54 9.25 -5.06
N HIS A 144 4.04 8.02 -5.03
CA HIS A 144 3.94 7.05 -6.11
C HIS A 144 3.31 5.75 -5.57
N PRO A 145 2.48 5.04 -6.35
CA PRO A 145 1.85 3.80 -5.89
C PRO A 145 2.79 2.74 -5.34
N ASP A 146 4.04 2.66 -5.84
CA ASP A 146 5.04 1.69 -5.36
C ASP A 146 5.60 1.99 -3.96
N GLN A 147 5.30 3.17 -3.39
CA GLN A 147 5.71 3.53 -2.04
C GLN A 147 4.80 2.96 -0.95
N GLY A 148 3.67 2.35 -1.34
CA GLY A 148 2.61 2.00 -0.39
C GLY A 148 1.83 3.23 0.08
N LEU A 149 0.60 3.04 0.49
CA LEU A 149 -0.28 4.10 0.99
C LEU A 149 -0.93 3.67 2.30
N LEU A 150 -0.56 4.33 3.40
CA LEU A 150 -1.24 4.22 4.69
C LEU A 150 -2.27 5.34 4.80
N ILE A 151 -3.53 4.98 5.01
CA ILE A 151 -4.64 5.95 5.06
C ILE A 151 -5.70 5.51 6.06
N GLY A 152 -6.22 6.47 6.84
CA GLY A 152 -7.40 6.23 7.67
C GLY A 152 -8.65 6.00 6.81
N ARG A 153 -9.50 5.07 7.20
CA ARG A 153 -10.75 4.74 6.50
C ARG A 153 -11.63 5.98 6.25
N ALA A 154 -11.80 6.82 7.27
CA ALA A 154 -12.61 8.02 7.14
C ALA A 154 -12.10 8.97 6.04
N LEU A 155 -10.77 9.13 5.91
CA LEU A 155 -10.17 9.91 4.84
C LEU A 155 -10.30 9.21 3.48
N TYR A 156 -10.11 7.88 3.45
CA TYR A 156 -10.28 7.07 2.24
C TYR A 156 -11.70 7.23 1.66
N ASP A 157 -12.72 7.16 2.52
CA ASP A 157 -14.12 7.30 2.12
C ASP A 157 -14.45 8.74 1.71
N GLU A 158 -13.91 9.75 2.43
CA GLU A 158 -14.07 11.18 2.11
C GLU A 158 -13.59 11.52 0.70
N VAL A 159 -12.42 10.97 0.30
CA VAL A 159 -11.89 11.21 -1.04
C VAL A 159 -12.47 10.27 -2.10
N GLY A 160 -13.43 9.42 -1.75
CA GLY A 160 -14.15 8.51 -2.65
C GLY A 160 -13.40 7.20 -2.96
N GLY A 161 -12.30 6.90 -2.26
CA GLY A 161 -11.54 5.67 -2.42
C GLY A 161 -10.95 5.46 -3.81
N HIS A 162 -10.60 4.23 -4.16
CA HIS A 162 -10.13 3.90 -5.50
C HIS A 162 -11.27 3.99 -6.53
N SER A 163 -11.00 4.57 -7.69
CA SER A 163 -11.96 4.61 -8.80
C SER A 163 -12.02 3.25 -9.50
N ALA A 164 -13.22 2.72 -9.67
CA ALA A 164 -13.43 1.45 -10.37
C ALA A 164 -13.07 1.50 -11.85
N THR A 165 -13.08 2.69 -12.46
CA THR A 165 -12.95 2.88 -13.91
C THR A 165 -11.66 3.57 -14.35
N ALA A 166 -10.82 4.03 -13.40
CA ALA A 166 -9.57 4.70 -13.73
C ALA A 166 -8.54 3.72 -14.31
N ALA A 167 -7.76 4.18 -15.28
CA ALA A 167 -6.64 3.41 -15.83
C ALA A 167 -5.55 3.17 -14.78
N ASP A 168 -5.25 4.18 -13.94
CA ASP A 168 -4.39 4.05 -12.76
C ASP A 168 -5.14 4.56 -11.52
N PRO A 169 -5.87 3.68 -10.83
CA PRO A 169 -6.69 4.06 -9.68
C PRO A 169 -5.87 4.49 -8.46
N GLU A 170 -4.67 3.97 -8.30
CA GLU A 170 -3.78 4.31 -7.19
C GLU A 170 -3.18 5.70 -7.37
N ALA A 171 -2.62 6.00 -8.55
CA ALA A 171 -2.10 7.34 -8.85
C ALA A 171 -3.23 8.40 -8.80
N GLN A 172 -4.44 8.06 -9.25
CA GLN A 172 -5.59 8.96 -9.15
C GLN A 172 -5.98 9.24 -7.69
N LEU A 173 -5.95 8.23 -6.82
CA LEU A 173 -6.23 8.41 -5.39
C LEU A 173 -5.18 9.34 -4.74
N LEU A 174 -3.90 9.11 -5.01
CA LEU A 174 -2.82 9.99 -4.53
C LEU A 174 -2.97 11.43 -5.03
N ALA A 175 -3.39 11.63 -6.27
CA ALA A 175 -3.64 12.96 -6.83
C ALA A 175 -4.82 13.66 -6.12
N ARG A 176 -5.89 12.94 -5.79
CA ARG A 176 -7.05 13.50 -5.05
C ARG A 176 -6.72 13.83 -3.60
N LEU A 177 -5.87 13.05 -2.94
CA LEU A 177 -5.36 13.38 -1.61
C LEU A 177 -4.56 14.69 -1.63
N GLY A 178 -3.77 14.90 -2.68
CA GLY A 178 -2.93 16.08 -2.83
C GLY A 178 -1.75 16.10 -1.84
N ARG A 179 -0.74 16.90 -2.13
CA ARG A 179 0.52 16.93 -1.37
C ARG A 179 0.38 17.36 0.10
N ARG A 180 -0.63 18.16 0.41
CA ARG A 180 -0.82 18.71 1.77
C ARG A 180 -1.32 17.67 2.76
N ARG A 181 -1.96 16.60 2.27
CA ARG A 181 -2.50 15.52 3.11
C ARG A 181 -1.59 14.28 3.12
N ILE A 182 -0.47 14.30 2.42
CA ILE A 182 0.44 13.14 2.34
C ILE A 182 1.72 13.46 3.11
N VAL A 183 1.99 12.66 4.13
CA VAL A 183 3.25 12.64 4.89
C VAL A 183 4.15 11.55 4.31
N VAL A 184 5.43 11.83 4.14
CA VAL A 184 6.42 10.83 3.71
C VAL A 184 7.13 10.29 4.94
N LEU A 185 6.96 8.99 5.19
CA LEU A 185 7.66 8.27 6.25
C LEU A 185 9.13 8.10 5.89
N ARG A 186 9.99 7.98 6.91
CA ARG A 186 11.45 7.81 6.71
C ARG A 186 11.80 6.40 6.25
N SER A 187 11.05 5.40 6.74
CA SER A 187 11.25 4.00 6.34
C SER A 187 11.10 3.86 4.84
N GLY A 188 12.06 3.17 4.24
CA GLY A 188 12.10 2.94 2.81
C GLY A 188 11.19 1.81 2.36
N ALA A 189 10.60 1.96 1.17
CA ALA A 189 9.94 0.91 0.41
C ALA A 189 10.75 0.62 -0.85
N ARG A 190 11.14 -0.65 -1.04
CA ARG A 190 11.79 -1.14 -2.27
C ARG A 190 10.91 -2.18 -2.95
N ARG A 191 11.01 -2.23 -4.25
CA ARG A 191 10.30 -3.21 -5.08
C ARG A 191 11.22 -3.85 -6.10
#